data_2c9af9fa4f6c4e361e27d2d1089f1a12
#
_entry.id   2c9af9fa4f6c4e361e27d2d1089f1a12
#
_cell.length_a   1.000
_cell.length_b   1.000
_cell.length_c   1.000
_cell.angle_alpha   90.00
_cell.angle_beta   90.00
_cell.angle_gamma   90.00
#
_symmetry.space_group_name_H-M   'P 1'
#
loop_
_entity.id
_entity.type
_entity.pdbx_description
1 polymer ?
#
loop_
_entity_poly.entity_id
_entity_poly.type
_entity_poly.pdbx_seq_one_letter_code
_entity_poly.pdbx_strand_id
1 'polypeptide(L)'
;MNSLTDRNFWKEYWNNYVYEKVPQHSEFEAYFPEGMLEGNGRTAIEIGGFPGTMSLYFKRHGYSPTLLDFYIDPSIIEGLEESNGFSKGCVEYIESDFFAFSPAKLYDLVFSIGFIEHFDDTADVIRRHADLVKPGGTLFIALPNFRGLNGLVQRIFDRRNYDAHNINSMIPARLRGMLAAMPLRNVKVAYTRKPMLWLEPRKGAANAVARRAVRLFSYAAKLFPVPSRLMSPYIVISAEKI
;
A
#
# COMPACT_ATOMS: atom_id res chain seq x y z
N MET A 1 -9.29 -14.32 -11.75
CA MET A 1 -8.02 -13.60 -12.03
C MET A 1 -6.91 -14.29 -11.25
N ASN A 2 -5.71 -14.45 -11.80
CA ASN A 2 -4.63 -15.10 -11.07
C ASN A 2 -3.95 -14.09 -10.14
N SER A 3 -4.12 -14.30 -8.82
CA SER A 3 -3.27 -13.67 -7.81
C SER A 3 -1.92 -14.40 -7.78
N LEU A 4 -0.83 -13.66 -7.64
CA LEU A 4 0.53 -14.21 -7.45
C LEU A 4 0.75 -14.72 -6.02
N THR A 5 -0.21 -14.49 -5.12
CA THR A 5 -0.20 -14.90 -3.71
C THR A 5 -1.55 -15.51 -3.34
N ASP A 6 -1.56 -16.47 -2.40
CA ASP A 6 -2.75 -17.11 -1.88
C ASP A 6 -3.00 -16.76 -0.39
N ARG A 7 -4.13 -17.24 0.15
CA ARG A 7 -4.49 -16.99 1.55
C ARG A 7 -3.48 -17.61 2.55
N ASN A 8 -2.91 -18.76 2.23
CA ASN A 8 -1.94 -19.41 3.10
C ASN A 8 -0.63 -18.63 3.16
N PHE A 9 -0.20 -18.05 2.01
CA PHE A 9 0.94 -17.15 1.97
C PHE A 9 0.78 -16.00 2.97
N TRP A 10 -0.38 -15.32 2.98
CA TRP A 10 -0.65 -14.19 3.87
C TRP A 10 -0.80 -14.64 5.32
N LYS A 11 -1.47 -15.77 5.59
CA LYS A 11 -1.56 -16.34 6.93
C LYS A 11 -0.18 -16.63 7.53
N GLU A 12 0.73 -17.23 6.75
CA GLU A 12 2.10 -17.48 7.18
C GLU A 12 2.89 -16.18 7.41
N TYR A 13 2.68 -15.18 6.54
CA TYR A 13 3.34 -13.89 6.63
C TYR A 13 3.01 -13.19 7.97
N TRP A 14 1.76 -13.24 8.41
CA TRP A 14 1.29 -12.57 9.61
C TRP A 14 1.43 -13.38 10.91
N ASN A 15 1.81 -14.65 10.88
CA ASN A 15 1.93 -15.52 12.07
C ASN A 15 2.88 -15.01 13.17
N ASN A 16 3.76 -14.08 12.87
CA ASN A 16 4.71 -13.52 13.86
C ASN A 16 4.66 -11.97 13.78
N TYR A 17 3.48 -11.41 13.62
CA TYR A 17 3.32 -9.96 13.54
C TYR A 17 3.80 -9.26 14.81
N VAL A 18 4.53 -8.19 14.65
CA VAL A 18 4.97 -7.30 15.73
C VAL A 18 4.22 -5.99 15.56
N TYR A 19 3.46 -5.60 16.57
CA TYR A 19 2.64 -4.40 16.55
C TYR A 19 3.47 -3.14 16.25
N GLU A 20 3.19 -2.54 15.12
CA GLU A 20 3.84 -1.33 14.67
C GLU A 20 3.19 -0.10 15.28
N LYS A 21 3.94 0.98 15.39
CA LYS A 21 3.37 2.28 15.74
C LYS A 21 2.81 2.94 14.48
N VAL A 22 1.55 3.36 14.57
CA VAL A 22 0.93 4.19 13.54
C VAL A 22 1.73 5.48 13.42
N PRO A 23 2.30 5.81 12.24
CA PRO A 23 3.16 6.97 12.09
C PRO A 23 2.36 8.26 12.34
N GLN A 24 3.01 9.27 12.91
CA GLN A 24 2.43 10.61 13.00
C GLN A 24 2.36 11.28 11.63
N HIS A 25 3.37 11.04 10.80
CA HIS A 25 3.46 11.50 9.42
C HIS A 25 3.76 10.32 8.49
N SER A 26 2.94 10.15 7.47
CA SER A 26 3.18 9.16 6.43
C SER A 26 4.24 9.65 5.45
N GLU A 27 5.07 8.75 4.97
CA GLU A 27 6.02 9.04 3.88
C GLU A 27 5.32 9.45 2.57
N PHE A 28 4.03 9.19 2.46
CA PHE A 28 3.21 9.51 1.29
C PHE A 28 2.53 10.88 1.37
N GLU A 29 2.56 11.59 2.51
CA GLU A 29 1.84 12.87 2.69
C GLU A 29 2.15 13.91 1.62
N ALA A 30 3.42 13.98 1.18
CA ALA A 30 3.83 14.90 0.12
C ALA A 30 3.18 14.63 -1.26
N TYR A 31 2.46 13.51 -1.39
CA TYR A 31 1.79 13.06 -2.62
C TYR A 31 0.27 13.02 -2.47
N PHE A 32 -0.23 13.25 -1.27
CA PHE A 32 -1.67 13.30 -1.04
C PHE A 32 -2.28 14.53 -1.75
N PRO A 33 -3.42 14.38 -2.39
CA PRO A 33 -4.20 15.54 -2.84
C PRO A 33 -4.54 16.48 -1.70
N GLU A 34 -4.77 17.73 -2.02
CA GLU A 34 -5.24 18.73 -1.07
C GLU A 34 -6.51 18.26 -0.35
N GLY A 35 -6.59 18.49 0.95
CA GLY A 35 -7.71 18.06 1.80
C GLY A 35 -7.80 16.56 2.08
N MET A 36 -6.87 15.72 1.59
CA MET A 36 -6.90 14.27 1.87
C MET A 36 -6.64 13.95 3.35
N LEU A 37 -5.99 14.82 4.12
CA LEU A 37 -5.77 14.65 5.55
C LEU A 37 -6.91 15.25 6.43
N GLU A 38 -7.96 15.74 5.83
CA GLU A 38 -9.10 16.36 6.51
C GLU A 38 -10.30 15.42 6.42
N GLY A 39 -10.31 14.35 7.24
CA GLY A 39 -11.35 13.32 7.20
C GLY A 39 -12.75 13.85 7.48
N ASN A 40 -12.92 14.63 8.56
CA ASN A 40 -14.19 15.27 8.92
C ASN A 40 -15.41 14.31 8.88
N GLY A 41 -15.23 13.07 9.33
CA GLY A 41 -16.27 12.02 9.29
C GLY A 41 -16.44 11.31 7.94
N ARG A 42 -15.67 11.68 6.91
CA ARG A 42 -15.69 10.99 5.60
C ARG A 42 -15.33 9.51 5.72
N THR A 43 -15.83 8.71 4.80
CA THR A 43 -15.56 7.27 4.75
C THR A 43 -14.28 6.99 3.97
N ALA A 44 -13.49 6.01 4.44
CA ALA A 44 -12.34 5.49 3.71
C ALA A 44 -12.41 3.98 3.58
N ILE A 45 -11.81 3.41 2.53
CA ILE A 45 -11.56 1.97 2.44
C ILE A 45 -10.10 1.73 2.06
N GLU A 46 -9.44 0.90 2.86
CA GLU A 46 -8.11 0.34 2.59
C GLU A 46 -8.26 -1.04 1.97
N ILE A 47 -7.64 -1.26 0.80
CA ILE A 47 -7.71 -2.53 0.08
C ILE A 47 -6.38 -3.25 0.22
N GLY A 48 -6.41 -4.49 0.75
CA GLY A 48 -5.21 -5.31 0.96
C GLY A 48 -4.26 -4.72 2.01
N GLY A 49 -4.80 -4.05 3.03
CA GLY A 49 -4.00 -3.30 4.01
C GLY A 49 -3.91 -3.94 5.38
N PHE A 50 -4.28 -5.23 5.53
CA PHE A 50 -4.15 -5.90 6.83
C PHE A 50 -2.70 -5.75 7.35
N PRO A 51 -2.48 -5.39 8.63
CA PRO A 51 -3.46 -5.33 9.72
C PRO A 51 -4.13 -3.96 9.94
N GLY A 52 -4.00 -2.98 9.03
CA GLY A 52 -4.74 -1.73 9.08
C GLY A 52 -3.96 -0.54 9.68
N THR A 53 -2.63 -0.56 9.62
CA THR A 53 -1.79 0.55 10.10
C THR A 53 -2.16 1.88 9.44
N MET A 54 -2.42 1.88 8.12
CA MET A 54 -2.83 3.09 7.41
C MET A 54 -4.31 3.42 7.59
N SER A 55 -5.17 2.42 7.81
CA SER A 55 -6.54 2.66 8.26
C SER A 55 -6.57 3.44 9.57
N LEU A 56 -5.74 3.06 10.56
CA LEU A 56 -5.59 3.81 11.81
C LEU A 56 -4.95 5.19 11.62
N TYR A 57 -4.03 5.32 10.67
CA TYR A 57 -3.50 6.63 10.29
C TYR A 57 -4.62 7.56 9.82
N PHE A 58 -5.47 7.11 8.89
CA PHE A 58 -6.60 7.91 8.43
C PHE A 58 -7.71 8.07 9.49
N LYS A 59 -7.89 7.10 10.39
CA LYS A 59 -8.75 7.27 11.57
C LYS A 59 -8.33 8.46 12.42
N ARG A 60 -7.03 8.62 12.67
CA ARG A 60 -6.46 9.78 13.40
C ARG A 60 -6.76 11.11 12.69
N HIS A 61 -6.86 11.10 11.36
CA HIS A 61 -7.21 12.26 10.54
C HIS A 61 -8.72 12.45 10.35
N GLY A 62 -9.55 11.77 11.17
CA GLY A 62 -10.99 11.96 11.23
C GLY A 62 -11.81 11.18 10.19
N TYR A 63 -11.23 10.18 9.54
CA TYR A 63 -11.99 9.26 8.68
C TYR A 63 -12.69 8.16 9.48
N SER A 64 -13.72 7.57 8.87
CA SER A 64 -14.32 6.28 9.27
C SER A 64 -13.79 5.20 8.32
N PRO A 65 -12.69 4.50 8.69
CA PRO A 65 -12.03 3.55 7.81
C PRO A 65 -12.72 2.18 7.85
N THR A 66 -12.74 1.53 6.69
CA THR A 66 -13.06 0.12 6.48
C THR A 66 -11.82 -0.55 5.89
N LEU A 67 -11.38 -1.68 6.42
CA LEU A 67 -10.30 -2.51 5.91
C LEU A 67 -10.89 -3.68 5.12
N LEU A 68 -10.51 -3.84 3.86
CA LEU A 68 -10.86 -4.99 3.03
C LEU A 68 -9.60 -5.81 2.76
N ASP A 69 -9.60 -7.06 3.18
CA ASP A 69 -8.48 -7.96 2.91
C ASP A 69 -8.94 -9.41 2.69
N PHE A 70 -8.12 -10.19 2.02
CA PHE A 70 -8.35 -11.60 1.74
C PHE A 70 -8.13 -12.50 2.97
N TYR A 71 -7.30 -12.04 3.90
CA TYR A 71 -7.03 -12.68 5.18
C TYR A 71 -7.10 -11.65 6.30
N ILE A 72 -7.92 -11.93 7.30
CA ILE A 72 -8.05 -11.09 8.49
C ILE A 72 -7.95 -11.95 9.75
N ASP A 73 -7.15 -11.49 10.70
CA ASP A 73 -7.16 -11.96 12.08
C ASP A 73 -7.62 -10.80 12.96
N PRO A 74 -8.85 -10.86 13.49
CA PRO A 74 -9.40 -9.78 14.32
C PRO A 74 -8.54 -9.46 15.55
N SER A 75 -7.88 -10.47 16.14
CA SER A 75 -7.04 -10.26 17.32
C SER A 75 -5.81 -9.40 17.05
N ILE A 76 -5.28 -9.47 15.81
CA ILE A 76 -4.15 -8.63 15.38
C ILE A 76 -4.63 -7.19 15.17
N ILE A 77 -5.82 -6.98 14.59
CA ILE A 77 -6.38 -5.63 14.41
C ILE A 77 -6.62 -4.99 15.78
N GLU A 78 -7.32 -5.69 16.68
CA GLU A 78 -7.61 -5.19 18.03
C GLU A 78 -6.32 -4.87 18.80
N GLY A 79 -5.31 -5.74 18.72
CA GLY A 79 -4.02 -5.50 19.36
C GLY A 79 -3.27 -4.31 18.77
N LEU A 80 -3.38 -4.08 17.46
CA LEU A 80 -2.82 -2.89 16.79
C LEU A 80 -3.53 -1.62 17.25
N GLU A 81 -4.87 -1.63 17.32
CA GLU A 81 -5.67 -0.51 17.82
C GLU A 81 -5.26 -0.14 19.25
N GLU A 82 -5.26 -1.12 20.18
CA GLU A 82 -4.90 -0.89 21.58
C GLU A 82 -3.46 -0.40 21.75
N SER A 83 -2.50 -1.03 21.05
CA SER A 83 -1.09 -0.66 21.15
C SER A 83 -0.81 0.78 20.66
N ASN A 84 -1.74 1.35 19.89
CA ASN A 84 -1.66 2.70 19.36
C ASN A 84 -2.64 3.70 20.02
N GLY A 85 -3.33 3.27 21.12
CA GLY A 85 -4.21 4.14 21.89
C GLY A 85 -5.57 4.39 21.25
N PHE A 86 -5.99 3.54 20.33
CA PHE A 86 -7.34 3.56 19.77
C PHE A 86 -8.28 2.62 20.53
N SER A 87 -9.57 2.86 20.46
CA SER A 87 -10.58 1.94 20.95
C SER A 87 -10.68 0.74 20.04
N LYS A 88 -10.89 -0.46 20.60
CA LYS A 88 -11.15 -1.68 19.83
C LYS A 88 -12.36 -1.51 18.92
N GLY A 89 -12.26 -2.04 17.71
CA GLY A 89 -13.31 -1.96 16.71
C GLY A 89 -13.48 -0.56 16.08
N CYS A 90 -12.48 0.31 16.19
CA CYS A 90 -12.53 1.62 15.55
C CYS A 90 -12.27 1.58 14.04
N VAL A 91 -11.74 0.46 13.54
CA VAL A 91 -11.62 0.14 12.11
C VAL A 91 -12.62 -0.97 11.79
N GLU A 92 -13.60 -0.70 10.91
CA GLU A 92 -14.43 -1.76 10.34
C GLU A 92 -13.56 -2.66 9.45
N TYR A 93 -13.83 -3.96 9.40
CA TYR A 93 -13.11 -4.85 8.49
C TYR A 93 -14.04 -5.80 7.74
N ILE A 94 -13.63 -6.18 6.54
CA ILE A 94 -14.32 -7.11 5.65
C ILE A 94 -13.29 -8.12 5.16
N GLU A 95 -13.42 -9.39 5.56
CA GLU A 95 -12.65 -10.48 5.01
C GLU A 95 -13.31 -10.97 3.73
N SER A 96 -12.73 -10.66 2.59
CA SER A 96 -13.25 -11.05 1.27
C SER A 96 -12.16 -11.02 0.21
N ASP A 97 -12.32 -11.86 -0.81
CA ASP A 97 -11.60 -11.67 -2.06
C ASP A 97 -12.06 -10.37 -2.72
N PHE A 98 -11.09 -9.49 -3.03
CA PHE A 98 -11.36 -8.20 -3.67
C PHE A 98 -12.16 -8.31 -4.97
N PHE A 99 -11.99 -9.38 -5.74
CA PHE A 99 -12.71 -9.61 -7.00
C PHE A 99 -14.13 -10.12 -6.79
N ALA A 100 -14.39 -10.77 -5.65
CA ALA A 100 -15.72 -11.21 -5.25
C ALA A 100 -16.47 -10.16 -4.42
N PHE A 101 -15.76 -9.14 -3.92
CA PHE A 101 -16.35 -8.08 -3.10
C PHE A 101 -17.36 -7.25 -3.89
N SER A 102 -18.58 -7.19 -3.37
CA SER A 102 -19.66 -6.32 -3.88
C SER A 102 -19.93 -5.23 -2.85
N PRO A 103 -19.57 -3.97 -3.14
CA PRO A 103 -19.71 -2.88 -2.17
C PRO A 103 -21.18 -2.51 -1.95
N ALA A 104 -21.59 -2.36 -0.69
CA ALA A 104 -22.88 -1.81 -0.34
C ALA A 104 -22.92 -0.26 -0.42
N LYS A 105 -21.75 0.37 -0.42
CA LYS A 105 -21.57 1.83 -0.45
C LYS A 105 -20.31 2.21 -1.21
N LEU A 106 -20.24 3.45 -1.67
CA LEU A 106 -19.02 4.08 -2.18
C LEU A 106 -18.31 4.84 -1.06
N TYR A 107 -17.02 5.15 -1.26
CA TYR A 107 -16.17 5.75 -0.25
C TYR A 107 -15.62 7.11 -0.71
N ASP A 108 -15.39 8.02 0.24
CA ASP A 108 -14.81 9.33 -0.04
C ASP A 108 -13.29 9.21 -0.34
N LEU A 109 -12.64 8.20 0.26
CA LEU A 109 -11.25 7.85 0.03
C LEU A 109 -11.13 6.33 -0.21
N VAL A 110 -10.59 5.94 -1.35
CA VAL A 110 -10.21 4.55 -1.65
C VAL A 110 -8.71 4.50 -1.80
N PHE A 111 -8.05 3.63 -1.03
CA PHE A 111 -6.61 3.54 -1.09
C PHE A 111 -6.08 2.11 -0.92
N SER A 112 -4.87 1.89 -1.44
CA SER A 112 -4.09 0.68 -1.21
C SER A 112 -2.60 0.98 -1.23
N ILE A 113 -1.83 0.21 -0.46
CA ILE A 113 -0.37 0.30 -0.42
C ILE A 113 0.21 -1.10 -0.53
N GLY A 114 0.95 -1.38 -1.60
CA GLY A 114 1.52 -2.71 -1.81
C GLY A 114 0.48 -3.77 -2.21
N PHE A 115 -0.51 -3.43 -3.05
CA PHE A 115 -1.59 -4.34 -3.41
C PHE A 115 -1.67 -4.65 -4.91
N ILE A 116 -1.71 -3.63 -5.77
CA ILE A 116 -2.02 -3.82 -7.20
C ILE A 116 -0.96 -4.62 -7.97
N GLU A 117 0.24 -4.66 -7.48
CA GLU A 117 1.37 -5.40 -8.05
C GLU A 117 1.30 -6.92 -7.84
N HIS A 118 0.40 -7.40 -7.01
CA HIS A 118 0.20 -8.83 -6.81
C HIS A 118 -0.72 -9.49 -7.84
N PHE A 119 -1.12 -8.74 -8.88
CA PHE A 119 -2.06 -9.21 -9.91
C PHE A 119 -1.53 -9.02 -11.31
N ASP A 120 -1.87 -9.96 -12.21
CA ASP A 120 -1.47 -9.90 -13.61
C ASP A 120 -2.17 -8.76 -14.36
N ASP A 121 -3.49 -8.62 -14.18
CA ASP A 121 -4.28 -7.55 -14.79
C ASP A 121 -4.38 -6.32 -13.88
N THR A 122 -3.31 -5.54 -13.87
CA THR A 122 -3.23 -4.30 -13.10
C THR A 122 -4.32 -3.29 -13.49
N ALA A 123 -4.76 -3.28 -14.76
CA ALA A 123 -5.78 -2.33 -15.22
C ALA A 123 -7.15 -2.62 -14.60
N ASP A 124 -7.56 -3.90 -14.54
CA ASP A 124 -8.83 -4.28 -13.90
C ASP A 124 -8.79 -4.01 -12.39
N VAL A 125 -7.65 -4.26 -11.74
CA VAL A 125 -7.48 -3.96 -10.31
C VAL A 125 -7.67 -2.46 -10.05
N ILE A 126 -7.00 -1.59 -10.80
CA ILE A 126 -7.14 -0.12 -10.64
C ILE A 126 -8.57 0.33 -10.96
N ARG A 127 -9.21 -0.21 -11.99
CA ARG A 127 -10.60 0.11 -12.34
C ARG A 127 -11.54 -0.21 -11.18
N ARG A 128 -11.42 -1.39 -10.57
CA ARG A 128 -12.22 -1.78 -9.40
C ARG A 128 -12.00 -0.87 -8.20
N HIS A 129 -10.77 -0.39 -7.95
CA HIS A 129 -10.53 0.65 -6.94
C HIS A 129 -11.31 1.92 -7.29
N ALA A 130 -11.22 2.39 -8.55
CA ALA A 130 -11.91 3.60 -9.00
C ALA A 130 -13.43 3.47 -8.95
N ASP A 131 -13.98 2.26 -9.12
CA ASP A 131 -15.41 1.99 -9.02
C ASP A 131 -15.96 2.08 -7.58
N LEU A 132 -15.09 1.96 -6.57
CA LEU A 132 -15.44 2.14 -5.16
C LEU A 132 -15.44 3.61 -4.72
N VAL A 133 -14.88 4.52 -5.52
CA VAL A 133 -14.77 5.94 -5.17
C VAL A 133 -16.07 6.67 -5.48
N LYS A 134 -16.58 7.46 -4.53
CA LYS A 134 -17.70 8.40 -4.75
C LYS A 134 -17.32 9.44 -5.82
N PRO A 135 -18.29 9.99 -6.58
CA PRO A 135 -18.04 11.20 -7.36
C PRO A 135 -17.45 12.31 -6.47
N GLY A 136 -16.35 12.94 -6.93
CA GLY A 136 -15.58 13.91 -6.14
C GLY A 136 -14.67 13.30 -5.05
N GLY A 137 -14.70 11.99 -4.86
CA GLY A 137 -13.84 11.29 -3.92
C GLY A 137 -12.43 11.05 -4.46
N THR A 138 -11.54 10.61 -3.59
CA THR A 138 -10.11 10.43 -3.86
C THR A 138 -9.75 8.96 -4.04
N LEU A 139 -8.99 8.67 -5.08
CA LEU A 139 -8.25 7.42 -5.27
C LEU A 139 -6.78 7.66 -4.94
N PHE A 140 -6.19 6.85 -4.04
CA PHE A 140 -4.77 6.88 -3.74
C PHE A 140 -4.19 5.46 -3.74
N ILE A 141 -3.16 5.22 -4.56
CA ILE A 141 -2.48 3.92 -4.63
C ILE A 141 -0.99 4.15 -4.52
N ALA A 142 -0.32 3.38 -3.65
CA ALA A 142 1.12 3.30 -3.60
C ALA A 142 1.56 1.85 -3.86
N LEU A 143 2.56 1.68 -4.72
CA LEU A 143 3.12 0.36 -5.01
C LEU A 143 4.65 0.43 -4.97
N PRO A 144 5.36 -0.66 -4.57
CA PRO A 144 6.81 -0.68 -4.54
C PRO A 144 7.38 -0.49 -5.94
N ASN A 145 8.61 0.02 -5.99
CA ASN A 145 9.36 0.13 -7.23
C ASN A 145 10.51 -0.88 -7.24
N PHE A 146 10.24 -2.09 -7.74
CA PHE A 146 11.25 -3.12 -7.92
C PHE A 146 11.98 -3.05 -9.28
N ARG A 147 11.83 -1.95 -10.02
CA ARG A 147 12.57 -1.70 -11.26
C ARG A 147 13.89 -0.95 -11.05
N GLY A 148 14.20 -0.59 -9.80
CA GLY A 148 15.42 0.10 -9.40
C GLY A 148 16.29 -0.72 -8.46
N LEU A 149 17.09 -0.02 -7.67
CA LEU A 149 18.00 -0.64 -6.68
C LEU A 149 17.28 -1.51 -5.67
N ASN A 150 16.07 -1.11 -5.26
CA ASN A 150 15.27 -1.91 -4.34
C ASN A 150 14.93 -3.28 -4.93
N GLY A 151 14.52 -3.32 -6.19
CA GLY A 151 14.27 -4.58 -6.90
C GLY A 151 15.51 -5.45 -7.04
N LEU A 152 16.68 -4.85 -7.25
CA LEU A 152 17.95 -5.60 -7.26
C LEU A 152 18.22 -6.25 -5.89
N VAL A 153 18.01 -5.51 -4.80
CA VAL A 153 18.13 -6.03 -3.42
C VAL A 153 17.18 -7.20 -3.20
N GLN A 154 15.89 -7.03 -3.54
CA GLN A 154 14.90 -8.10 -3.41
C GLN A 154 15.28 -9.33 -4.26
N ARG A 155 15.67 -9.13 -5.51
CA ARG A 155 16.05 -10.22 -6.41
C ARG A 155 17.22 -11.06 -5.90
N ILE A 156 18.19 -10.42 -5.20
CA ILE A 156 19.39 -11.09 -4.67
C ILE A 156 19.09 -11.75 -3.33
N PHE A 157 18.42 -11.06 -2.42
CA PHE A 157 18.30 -11.48 -1.02
C PHE A 157 16.92 -12.04 -0.67
N ASP A 158 15.89 -11.77 -1.49
CA ASP A 158 14.52 -12.21 -1.27
C ASP A 158 13.80 -12.51 -2.59
N ARG A 159 14.29 -13.50 -3.31
CA ARG A 159 13.76 -13.88 -4.61
C ARG A 159 12.27 -14.22 -4.56
N ARG A 160 11.79 -14.90 -3.49
CA ARG A 160 10.37 -15.26 -3.32
C ARG A 160 9.50 -14.00 -3.29
N ASN A 161 9.92 -12.98 -2.52
CA ASN A 161 9.21 -11.70 -2.48
C ASN A 161 9.25 -10.99 -3.84
N TYR A 162 10.40 -10.97 -4.51
CA TYR A 162 10.51 -10.37 -5.85
C TYR A 162 9.55 -11.02 -6.86
N ASP A 163 9.49 -12.36 -6.89
CA ASP A 163 8.67 -13.13 -7.84
C ASP A 163 7.15 -13.07 -7.52
N ALA A 164 6.77 -12.65 -6.31
CA ALA A 164 5.39 -12.39 -5.92
C ALA A 164 4.84 -11.04 -6.46
N HIS A 165 5.62 -10.32 -7.28
CA HIS A 165 5.27 -8.99 -7.78
C HIS A 165 5.25 -8.93 -9.30
N ASN A 166 4.22 -8.33 -9.86
CA ASN A 166 4.15 -7.98 -11.28
C ASN A 166 5.00 -6.72 -11.55
N ILE A 167 6.24 -6.91 -11.98
CA ILE A 167 7.17 -5.82 -12.26
C ILE A 167 6.68 -4.88 -13.38
N ASN A 168 5.76 -5.35 -14.24
CA ASN A 168 5.18 -4.55 -15.30
C ASN A 168 4.16 -3.53 -14.78
N SER A 169 3.55 -3.75 -13.61
CA SER A 169 2.71 -2.76 -12.94
C SER A 169 3.49 -1.53 -12.48
N MET A 170 4.82 -1.66 -12.32
CA MET A 170 5.70 -0.62 -11.79
C MET A 170 6.25 0.32 -12.86
N ILE A 171 5.47 0.60 -13.93
CA ILE A 171 5.85 1.48 -15.04
C ILE A 171 4.92 2.69 -15.08
N PRO A 172 5.37 3.90 -14.65
CA PRO A 172 4.49 5.08 -14.60
C PRO A 172 3.79 5.41 -15.92
N ALA A 173 4.44 5.20 -17.06
CA ALA A 173 3.82 5.45 -18.36
C ALA A 173 2.65 4.50 -18.63
N ARG A 174 2.77 3.22 -18.29
CA ARG A 174 1.67 2.25 -18.39
C ARG A 174 0.53 2.59 -17.45
N LEU A 175 0.84 2.93 -16.20
CA LEU A 175 -0.16 3.34 -15.21
C LEU A 175 -0.94 4.57 -15.69
N ARG A 176 -0.27 5.58 -16.25
CA ARG A 176 -0.96 6.75 -16.85
C ARG A 176 -1.87 6.35 -17.99
N GLY A 177 -1.44 5.44 -18.87
CA GLY A 177 -2.27 4.95 -19.99
C GLY A 177 -3.53 4.23 -19.48
N MET A 178 -3.42 3.39 -18.44
CA MET A 178 -4.57 2.70 -17.84
C MET A 178 -5.55 3.71 -17.20
N LEU A 179 -5.04 4.68 -16.45
CA LEU A 179 -5.85 5.69 -15.76
C LEU A 179 -6.56 6.64 -16.72
N ALA A 180 -5.96 6.94 -17.87
CA ALA A 180 -6.55 7.83 -18.89
C ALA A 180 -7.87 7.28 -19.49
N ALA A 181 -8.10 5.96 -19.41
CA ALA A 181 -9.32 5.31 -19.88
C ALA A 181 -10.43 5.27 -18.81
N MET A 182 -10.19 5.83 -17.62
CA MET A 182 -11.13 5.79 -16.49
C MET A 182 -11.76 7.16 -16.24
N PRO A 183 -12.96 7.24 -15.63
CA PRO A 183 -13.62 8.51 -15.29
C PRO A 183 -12.94 9.17 -14.08
N LEU A 184 -11.69 9.60 -14.29
CA LEU A 184 -10.83 10.20 -13.29
C LEU A 184 -10.28 11.54 -13.80
N ARG A 185 -10.12 12.50 -12.89
CA ARG A 185 -9.47 13.78 -13.16
C ARG A 185 -8.32 14.02 -12.17
N ASN A 186 -7.52 15.05 -12.39
CA ASN A 186 -6.38 15.41 -11.53
C ASN A 186 -5.38 14.25 -11.33
N VAL A 187 -5.27 13.37 -12.33
CA VAL A 187 -4.44 12.16 -12.26
C VAL A 187 -2.97 12.52 -12.16
N LYS A 188 -2.33 12.05 -11.09
CA LYS A 188 -0.88 12.16 -10.87
C LYS A 188 -0.29 10.76 -10.71
N VAL A 189 0.82 10.49 -11.39
CA VAL A 189 1.62 9.26 -11.22
C VAL A 189 3.07 9.70 -11.08
N ALA A 190 3.67 9.42 -9.92
CA ALA A 190 5.00 9.92 -9.59
C ALA A 190 5.84 8.87 -8.85
N TYR A 191 7.15 8.95 -9.03
CA TYR A 191 8.11 8.30 -8.14
C TYR A 191 8.24 9.10 -6.83
N THR A 192 8.34 8.40 -5.69
CA THR A 192 8.58 9.06 -4.40
C THR A 192 10.01 9.60 -4.29
N ARG A 193 10.19 10.69 -3.52
CA ARG A 193 11.47 11.42 -3.46
C ARG A 193 12.51 10.81 -2.54
N LYS A 194 12.07 10.28 -1.38
CA LYS A 194 13.01 9.79 -0.37
C LYS A 194 13.51 8.40 -0.74
N PRO A 195 14.79 8.21 -1.10
CA PRO A 195 15.32 6.86 -1.33
C PRO A 195 15.18 6.02 -0.07
N MET A 196 14.71 4.80 -0.25
CA MET A 196 14.65 3.79 0.80
C MET A 196 14.88 2.42 0.18
N LEU A 197 15.78 1.67 0.77
CA LEU A 197 15.97 0.27 0.46
C LEU A 197 15.59 -0.55 1.69
N TRP A 198 14.87 -1.62 1.47
CA TRP A 198 14.46 -2.51 2.55
C TRP A 198 14.63 -3.97 2.16
N LEU A 199 14.64 -4.81 3.15
CA LEU A 199 14.62 -6.25 3.03
C LEU A 199 13.77 -6.79 4.17
N GLU A 200 12.83 -7.67 3.83
CA GLU A 200 11.90 -8.24 4.79
C GLU A 200 12.62 -9.04 5.89
N PRO A 201 12.13 -8.98 7.14
CA PRO A 201 12.71 -9.74 8.22
C PRO A 201 12.46 -11.23 8.02
N ARG A 202 13.55 -12.00 7.96
CA ARG A 202 13.53 -13.46 7.94
C ARG A 202 14.41 -14.02 9.03
N LYS A 203 14.11 -15.22 9.52
CA LYS A 203 14.94 -15.92 10.50
C LYS A 203 16.31 -16.25 9.89
N GLY A 204 17.39 -16.03 10.65
CA GLY A 204 18.75 -16.37 10.29
C GLY A 204 19.74 -15.20 10.30
N ALA A 205 20.99 -15.49 10.71
CA ALA A 205 22.06 -14.49 10.83
C ALA A 205 22.38 -13.80 9.49
N ALA A 206 22.37 -14.54 8.39
CA ALA A 206 22.64 -13.99 7.05
C ALA A 206 21.62 -12.91 6.65
N ASN A 207 20.33 -13.12 6.89
CA ASN A 207 19.32 -12.10 6.63
C ASN A 207 19.49 -10.88 7.56
N ALA A 208 19.82 -11.09 8.83
CA ALA A 208 20.07 -9.99 9.76
C ALA A 208 21.26 -9.11 9.33
N VAL A 209 22.34 -9.72 8.83
CA VAL A 209 23.51 -9.00 8.30
C VAL A 209 23.14 -8.26 7.02
N ALA A 210 22.46 -8.92 6.08
CA ALA A 210 22.02 -8.31 4.82
C ALA A 210 21.11 -7.10 5.08
N ARG A 211 20.14 -7.20 6.01
CA ARG A 211 19.28 -6.09 6.42
C ARG A 211 20.04 -4.90 6.99
N ARG A 212 21.07 -5.16 7.80
CA ARG A 212 21.92 -4.09 8.33
C ARG A 212 22.68 -3.36 7.21
N ALA A 213 23.27 -4.11 6.28
CA ALA A 213 23.97 -3.56 5.13
C ALA A 213 23.03 -2.74 4.22
N VAL A 214 21.87 -3.29 3.89
CA VAL A 214 20.82 -2.60 3.10
C VAL A 214 20.37 -1.33 3.80
N ARG A 215 20.15 -1.35 5.12
CA ARG A 215 19.78 -0.17 5.90
C ARG A 215 20.86 0.91 5.85
N LEU A 216 22.12 0.53 6.03
CA LEU A 216 23.25 1.48 5.97
C LEU A 216 23.35 2.14 4.59
N PHE A 217 23.24 1.34 3.53
CA PHE A 217 23.21 1.85 2.16
C PHE A 217 22.00 2.75 1.89
N SER A 218 20.83 2.39 2.45
CA SER A 218 19.62 3.21 2.37
C SER A 218 19.82 4.59 3.03
N TYR A 219 20.55 4.67 4.14
CA TYR A 219 20.89 5.97 4.76
C TYR A 219 21.80 6.82 3.86
N ALA A 220 22.81 6.22 3.25
CA ALA A 220 23.67 6.93 2.30
C ALA A 220 22.91 7.42 1.07
N ALA A 221 21.98 6.63 0.56
CA ALA A 221 21.13 6.99 -0.58
C ALA A 221 20.25 8.22 -0.30
N LYS A 222 19.87 8.48 0.96
CA LYS A 222 19.07 9.67 1.35
C LYS A 222 19.79 10.99 1.12
N LEU A 223 21.10 10.98 0.93
CA LEU A 223 21.87 12.18 0.56
C LEU A 223 21.55 12.66 -0.87
N PHE A 224 20.93 11.81 -1.69
CA PHE A 224 20.57 12.11 -3.08
C PHE A 224 19.04 11.93 -3.30
N PRO A 225 18.18 12.81 -2.78
CA PRO A 225 16.73 12.64 -2.80
C PRO A 225 16.10 12.99 -4.16
N VAL A 226 16.59 12.38 -5.23
CA VAL A 226 16.08 12.60 -6.60
C VAL A 226 15.04 11.53 -6.94
N PRO A 227 13.80 11.92 -7.29
CA PRO A 227 12.79 10.97 -7.75
C PRO A 227 13.26 10.33 -9.05
N SER A 228 13.37 9.01 -9.06
CA SER A 228 13.83 8.30 -10.24
C SER A 228 13.44 6.82 -10.22
N ARG A 229 13.39 6.22 -11.38
CA ARG A 229 13.25 4.76 -11.50
C ARG A 229 14.27 3.99 -10.66
N LEU A 230 15.50 4.52 -10.55
CA LEU A 230 16.60 3.82 -9.89
C LEU A 230 16.51 3.88 -8.37
N MET A 231 16.19 5.06 -7.81
CA MET A 231 16.36 5.35 -6.38
C MET A 231 15.06 5.36 -5.59
N SER A 232 13.93 5.62 -6.25
CA SER A 232 12.63 5.75 -5.57
C SER A 232 12.13 4.40 -5.09
N PRO A 233 11.70 4.28 -3.82
CA PRO A 233 11.17 3.03 -3.26
C PRO A 233 9.77 2.71 -3.77
N TYR A 234 8.96 3.75 -4.02
CA TYR A 234 7.56 3.61 -4.42
C TYR A 234 7.23 4.42 -5.65
N ILE A 235 6.14 4.01 -6.30
CA ILE A 235 5.37 4.79 -7.26
C ILE A 235 4.03 5.08 -6.59
N VAL A 236 3.54 6.31 -6.71
CA VAL A 236 2.25 6.72 -6.17
C VAL A 236 1.33 7.18 -7.29
N ILE A 237 0.06 6.87 -7.15
CA ILE A 237 -1.05 7.31 -7.99
C ILE A 237 -1.98 8.10 -7.09
N SER A 238 -2.39 9.28 -7.52
CA SER A 238 -3.52 9.99 -6.94
C SER A 238 -4.43 10.50 -8.05
N ALA A 239 -5.73 10.43 -7.81
CA ALA A 239 -6.75 10.89 -8.75
C ALA A 239 -8.05 11.24 -8.01
N GLU A 240 -8.92 11.98 -8.68
CA GLU A 240 -10.27 12.32 -8.22
C GLU A 240 -11.29 11.68 -9.16
N LYS A 241 -12.36 11.10 -8.61
CA LYS A 241 -13.46 10.52 -9.40
C LYS A 241 -14.30 11.65 -9.99
N ILE A 242 -14.62 11.55 -11.29
CA ILE A 242 -15.55 12.46 -11.98
C ILE A 242 -16.97 12.16 -11.57
#